data_2f169beb390d726f772d9c43a156775a
#
_entry.id   2f169beb390d726f772d9c43a156775a
#
_cell.length_a   1.000
_cell.length_b   1.000
_cell.length_c   1.000
_cell.angle_alpha   90.00
_cell.angle_beta   90.00
_cell.angle_gamma   90.00
#
_symmetry.space_group_name_H-M   'P 1'
#
loop_
_entity.id
_entity.type
_entity.pdbx_description
1 polymer ?
#
loop_
_entity_poly.entity_id
_entity_poly.type
_entity_poly.pdbx_seq_one_letter_code
_entity_poly.pdbx_strand_id
1 'polypeptide(L)'
;MYTNTTQYLRALASDLVHGCRRTAADGTVIYTPDGTASYDGLWLRDFSYMVEYAGFAIPDQDIVNCIRYAVRHRRADGWMPDRVTTDGLAVYAAGIAAAPVGEANLDNTPFLIFTVDSLSRRMDPEAFLPLFTEWEADLEQGLFLLPIDENGLVYNDGQKPHSPYGLSRIH
;
A
#
# COMPACT_ATOMS: atom_id res chain seq x y z
N MET A 1 6.34 9.67 32.36
CA MET A 1 7.63 10.31 32.00
C MET A 1 8.46 9.27 31.24
N TYR A 2 8.95 9.56 30.04
CA TYR A 2 9.75 8.60 29.25
C TYR A 2 11.14 8.46 29.85
N THR A 3 11.63 7.22 29.95
CA THR A 3 12.91 6.92 30.59
C THR A 3 14.11 7.10 29.68
N ASN A 4 13.87 7.15 28.34
CA ASN A 4 14.90 7.42 27.35
C ASN A 4 14.29 7.91 26.02
N THR A 5 15.15 8.43 25.13
CA THR A 5 14.76 8.97 23.81
C THR A 5 14.03 7.93 22.93
N THR A 6 14.46 6.67 22.96
CA THR A 6 13.85 5.60 22.13
C THR A 6 12.39 5.36 22.55
N GLN A 7 12.11 5.32 23.85
CA GLN A 7 10.72 5.16 24.33
C GLN A 7 9.85 6.36 23.93
N TYR A 8 10.39 7.57 24.03
CA TYR A 8 9.69 8.77 23.59
C TYR A 8 9.37 8.72 22.09
N LEU A 9 10.35 8.37 21.23
CA LEU A 9 10.15 8.29 19.78
C LEU A 9 9.17 7.18 19.41
N ARG A 10 9.21 6.02 20.06
CA ARG A 10 8.22 4.96 19.84
C ARG A 10 6.81 5.39 20.23
N ALA A 11 6.63 6.07 21.35
CA ALA A 11 5.33 6.59 21.77
C ALA A 11 4.81 7.63 20.78
N LEU A 12 5.66 8.56 20.35
CA LEU A 12 5.31 9.56 19.33
C LEU A 12 4.89 8.89 18.00
N ALA A 13 5.65 7.89 17.54
CA ALA A 13 5.30 7.13 16.33
C ALA A 13 3.95 6.41 16.49
N SER A 14 3.68 5.80 17.67
CA SER A 14 2.39 5.18 17.94
C SER A 14 1.25 6.19 17.88
N ASP A 15 1.40 7.36 18.49
CA ASP A 15 0.37 8.40 18.50
C ASP A 15 0.09 8.90 17.07
N LEU A 16 1.14 9.10 16.25
CA LEU A 16 1.00 9.50 14.85
C LEU A 16 0.27 8.43 14.04
N VAL A 17 0.65 7.16 14.16
CA VAL A 17 0.00 6.04 13.46
C VAL A 17 -1.46 5.89 13.89
N HIS A 18 -1.77 5.97 15.18
CA HIS A 18 -3.14 5.95 15.68
C HIS A 18 -3.97 7.12 15.13
N GLY A 19 -3.35 8.29 14.98
CA GLY A 19 -3.97 9.46 14.34
C GLY A 19 -4.34 9.24 12.86
N CYS A 20 -3.68 8.30 12.18
CA CYS A 20 -3.94 7.95 10.78
C CYS A 20 -5.07 6.92 10.61
N ARG A 21 -5.52 6.26 11.68
CA ARG A 21 -6.53 5.20 11.63
C ARG A 21 -7.91 5.75 11.27
N ARG A 22 -8.56 5.15 10.27
CA ARG A 22 -9.90 5.52 9.78
C ARG A 22 -10.74 4.26 9.58
N THR A 23 -12.05 4.46 9.44
CA THR A 23 -12.98 3.40 9.05
C THR A 23 -13.57 3.76 7.69
N ALA A 24 -13.37 2.89 6.71
CA ALA A 24 -13.95 3.03 5.38
C ALA A 24 -15.48 2.79 5.42
N ALA A 25 -16.18 3.19 4.36
CA ALA A 25 -17.64 3.10 4.26
C ALA A 25 -18.19 1.68 4.42
N ASP A 26 -17.37 0.66 4.07
CA ASP A 26 -17.73 -0.77 4.24
C ASP A 26 -17.40 -1.32 5.65
N GLY A 27 -16.93 -0.49 6.56
CA GLY A 27 -16.51 -0.86 7.91
C GLY A 27 -15.05 -1.32 8.03
N THR A 28 -14.30 -1.40 6.95
CA THR A 28 -12.87 -1.79 7.01
C THR A 28 -12.06 -0.70 7.72
N VAL A 29 -11.21 -1.12 8.64
CA VAL A 29 -10.20 -0.23 9.22
C VAL A 29 -9.04 -0.07 8.24
N ILE A 30 -8.72 1.17 7.92
CA ILE A 30 -7.61 1.56 7.06
C ILE A 30 -6.74 2.62 7.74
N TYR A 31 -5.58 2.89 7.17
CA TYR A 31 -4.64 3.91 7.65
C TYR A 31 -4.36 4.92 6.52
N THR A 32 -4.66 6.18 6.78
CA THR A 32 -4.37 7.29 5.86
C THR A 32 -2.92 7.76 6.02
N PRO A 33 -2.30 8.40 5.02
CA PRO A 33 -0.93 8.91 5.13
C PRO A 33 -0.74 9.94 6.25
N ASP A 34 -1.78 10.65 6.62
CA ASP A 34 -1.74 11.68 7.65
C ASP A 34 -2.93 11.59 8.64
N GLY A 35 -2.71 12.16 9.82
CA GLY A 35 -3.75 12.25 10.85
C GLY A 35 -4.76 13.39 10.65
N THR A 36 -4.59 14.25 9.64
CA THR A 36 -5.36 15.48 9.42
C THR A 36 -6.47 15.32 8.36
N ALA A 37 -6.57 14.14 7.76
CA ALA A 37 -7.51 13.83 6.68
C ALA A 37 -7.30 14.67 5.39
N SER A 38 -6.08 15.16 5.17
CA SER A 38 -5.70 15.77 3.89
C SER A 38 -5.63 14.73 2.77
N TYR A 39 -5.33 13.48 3.16
CA TYR A 39 -5.34 12.31 2.30
C TYR A 39 -6.44 11.36 2.75
N ASP A 40 -7.51 11.29 1.98
CA ASP A 40 -8.68 10.48 2.33
C ASP A 40 -8.61 9.11 1.68
N GLY A 41 -7.88 8.17 2.31
CA GLY A 41 -7.81 6.79 1.84
C GLY A 41 -6.55 6.04 2.27
N LEU A 42 -6.53 4.75 1.93
CA LEU A 42 -5.39 3.87 2.05
C LEU A 42 -4.47 4.07 0.83
N TRP A 43 -3.32 4.70 1.01
CA TRP A 43 -2.29 4.87 -0.01
C TRP A 43 -1.26 3.76 0.14
N LEU A 44 -1.09 2.91 -0.86
CA LEU A 44 -0.28 1.69 -0.72
C LEU A 44 1.18 1.97 -0.39
N ARG A 45 1.78 2.97 -1.03
CA ARG A 45 3.17 3.36 -0.78
C ARG A 45 3.38 3.84 0.65
N ASP A 46 2.54 4.78 1.09
CA ASP A 46 2.65 5.35 2.43
C ASP A 46 2.37 4.29 3.50
N PHE A 47 1.36 3.45 3.28
CA PHE A 47 1.02 2.37 4.18
C PHE A 47 2.12 1.32 4.28
N SER A 48 2.79 0.98 3.17
CA SER A 48 3.90 0.03 3.17
C SER A 48 5.05 0.50 4.07
N TYR A 49 5.43 1.77 3.97
CA TYR A 49 6.42 2.36 4.85
C TYR A 49 5.95 2.44 6.31
N MET A 50 4.67 2.71 6.53
CA MET A 50 4.09 2.73 7.88
C MET A 50 4.18 1.34 8.52
N VAL A 51 3.86 0.27 7.78
CA VAL A 51 3.97 -1.12 8.26
C VAL A 51 5.42 -1.50 8.52
N GLU A 52 6.34 -1.17 7.63
CA GLU A 52 7.76 -1.53 7.77
C GLU A 52 8.40 -0.84 8.97
N TYR A 53 8.20 0.48 9.12
CA TYR A 53 8.96 1.27 10.09
C TYR A 53 8.22 1.56 11.40
N ALA A 54 6.89 1.53 11.38
CA ALA A 54 6.05 1.79 12.53
C ALA A 54 5.00 0.71 12.80
N GLY A 55 5.13 -0.44 12.16
CA GLY A 55 4.18 -1.55 12.25
C GLY A 55 3.94 -2.05 13.69
N PHE A 56 4.89 -1.83 14.61
CA PHE A 56 4.68 -2.13 16.05
C PHE A 56 3.47 -1.40 16.66
N ALA A 57 2.97 -0.34 16.01
CA ALA A 57 1.80 0.43 16.41
C ALA A 57 0.52 0.01 15.67
N ILE A 58 0.60 -0.94 14.74
CA ILE A 58 -0.53 -1.42 13.93
C ILE A 58 -0.80 -2.89 14.28
N PRO A 59 -2.04 -3.25 14.68
CA PRO A 59 -2.43 -4.64 14.84
C PRO A 59 -2.25 -5.43 13.53
N ASP A 60 -1.71 -6.64 13.58
CA ASP A 60 -1.51 -7.47 12.38
C ASP A 60 -2.82 -7.71 11.63
N GLN A 61 -3.95 -7.86 12.34
CA GLN A 61 -5.27 -7.99 11.73
C GLN A 61 -5.67 -6.74 10.93
N ASP A 62 -5.30 -5.53 11.38
CA ASP A 62 -5.58 -4.30 10.63
C ASP A 62 -4.73 -4.26 9.35
N ILE A 63 -3.48 -4.74 9.39
CA ILE A 63 -2.63 -4.87 8.18
C ILE A 63 -3.24 -5.86 7.19
N VAL A 64 -3.67 -7.05 7.66
CA VAL A 64 -4.41 -8.04 6.85
C VAL A 64 -5.63 -7.41 6.19
N ASN A 65 -6.43 -6.66 6.94
CA ASN A 65 -7.63 -6.00 6.42
C ASN A 65 -7.29 -4.94 5.37
N CYS A 66 -6.20 -4.17 5.54
CA CYS A 66 -5.74 -3.19 4.55
C CYS A 66 -5.26 -3.88 3.25
N ILE A 67 -4.52 -4.99 3.36
CA ILE A 67 -4.12 -5.79 2.18
C ILE A 67 -5.37 -6.29 1.44
N ARG A 68 -6.32 -6.89 2.14
CA ARG A 68 -7.59 -7.34 1.56
C ARG A 68 -8.37 -6.19 0.92
N TYR A 69 -8.36 -5.03 1.57
CA TYR A 69 -9.00 -3.82 1.02
C TYR A 69 -8.37 -3.40 -0.31
N ALA A 70 -7.05 -3.41 -0.41
CA ALA A 70 -6.35 -3.11 -1.66
C ALA A 70 -6.62 -4.16 -2.75
N VAL A 71 -6.46 -5.45 -2.42
CA VAL A 71 -6.62 -6.56 -3.39
C VAL A 71 -8.04 -6.61 -3.97
N ARG A 72 -9.08 -6.46 -3.17
CA ARG A 72 -10.47 -6.48 -3.68
C ARG A 72 -10.83 -5.27 -4.54
N HIS A 73 -10.07 -4.19 -4.45
CA HIS A 73 -10.21 -3.00 -5.27
C HIS A 73 -9.24 -2.96 -6.47
N ARG A 74 -8.57 -4.09 -6.77
CA ARG A 74 -7.77 -4.18 -7.98
C ARG A 74 -8.62 -3.98 -9.23
N ARG A 75 -8.04 -3.46 -10.28
CA ARG A 75 -8.68 -3.31 -11.59
C ARG A 75 -8.92 -4.68 -12.23
N ALA A 76 -9.91 -4.79 -13.09
CA ALA A 76 -10.28 -6.08 -13.72
C ALA A 76 -9.14 -6.74 -14.52
N ASP A 77 -8.19 -5.95 -15.02
CA ASP A 77 -7.00 -6.43 -15.71
C ASP A 77 -5.83 -6.80 -14.78
N GLY A 78 -5.97 -6.59 -13.44
CA GLY A 78 -5.00 -6.99 -12.43
C GLY A 78 -4.19 -5.86 -11.81
N TRP A 79 -4.28 -4.61 -12.29
CA TRP A 79 -3.57 -3.49 -11.67
C TRP A 79 -4.05 -3.24 -10.24
N MET A 80 -3.11 -3.22 -9.30
CA MET A 80 -3.38 -2.78 -7.93
C MET A 80 -3.62 -1.27 -7.89
N PRO A 81 -4.46 -0.78 -6.96
CA PRO A 81 -4.67 0.65 -6.81
C PRO A 81 -3.42 1.36 -6.28
N ASP A 82 -3.24 2.62 -6.63
CA ASP A 82 -2.34 3.56 -5.94
C ASP A 82 -2.90 3.84 -4.54
N ARG A 83 -4.20 4.04 -4.49
CA ARG A 83 -4.97 4.25 -3.27
C ARG A 83 -6.41 3.81 -3.40
N VAL A 84 -7.04 3.54 -2.26
CA VAL A 84 -8.49 3.34 -2.15
C VAL A 84 -9.01 4.32 -1.11
N THR A 85 -9.92 5.20 -1.50
CA THR A 85 -10.49 6.21 -0.61
C THR A 85 -11.38 5.61 0.46
N THR A 86 -11.73 6.38 1.50
CA THR A 86 -12.60 5.91 2.58
C THR A 86 -14.02 5.56 2.10
N ASP A 87 -14.48 6.14 0.99
CA ASP A 87 -15.76 5.79 0.36
C ASP A 87 -15.67 4.62 -0.63
N GLY A 88 -14.46 4.01 -0.81
CA GLY A 88 -14.25 2.83 -1.65
C GLY A 88 -13.89 3.14 -3.11
N LEU A 89 -13.60 4.39 -3.46
CA LEU A 89 -13.14 4.71 -4.81
C LEU A 89 -11.68 4.28 -5.00
N ALA A 90 -11.43 3.35 -5.93
CA ALA A 90 -10.08 2.95 -6.31
C ALA A 90 -9.49 3.92 -7.35
N VAL A 91 -8.26 4.36 -7.12
CA VAL A 91 -7.47 5.20 -8.02
C VAL A 91 -6.16 4.49 -8.31
N TYR A 92 -5.79 4.34 -9.58
CA TYR A 92 -4.66 3.48 -9.98
C TYR A 92 -3.39 4.26 -10.32
N ALA A 93 -3.52 5.56 -10.57
CA ALA A 93 -2.39 6.42 -10.89
C ALA A 93 -2.32 7.62 -9.96
N ALA A 94 -1.16 8.26 -9.90
CA ALA A 94 -0.96 9.50 -9.17
C ALA A 94 -1.84 10.65 -9.72
N GLY A 95 -1.94 11.72 -8.96
CA GLY A 95 -2.80 12.86 -9.26
C GLY A 95 -4.15 12.78 -8.55
N ILE A 96 -5.07 13.66 -8.91
CA ILE A 96 -6.44 13.61 -8.37
C ILE A 96 -7.28 12.59 -9.14
N ALA A 97 -8.28 12.00 -8.49
CA ALA A 97 -9.11 10.96 -9.10
C ALA A 97 -9.78 11.39 -10.42
N ALA A 98 -10.16 12.68 -10.52
CA ALA A 98 -10.77 13.25 -11.73
C ALA A 98 -9.75 13.55 -12.86
N ALA A 99 -8.43 13.59 -12.56
CA ALA A 99 -7.37 13.83 -13.54
C ALA A 99 -6.10 13.05 -13.13
N PRO A 100 -6.12 11.71 -13.24
CA PRO A 100 -4.97 10.88 -12.92
C PRO A 100 -3.82 11.12 -13.93
N VAL A 101 -2.59 10.91 -13.49
CA VAL A 101 -1.40 11.00 -14.35
C VAL A 101 -1.10 9.60 -14.89
N GLY A 102 -1.63 9.27 -16.06
CA GLY A 102 -1.55 7.96 -16.67
C GLY A 102 -2.65 7.01 -16.17
N GLU A 103 -2.54 5.73 -16.47
CA GLU A 103 -3.56 4.72 -16.15
C GLU A 103 -3.29 3.99 -14.84
N ALA A 104 -2.03 3.70 -14.54
CA ALA A 104 -1.61 3.02 -13.33
C ALA A 104 -0.15 3.35 -13.00
N ASN A 105 0.17 3.39 -11.70
CA ASN A 105 1.56 3.48 -11.25
C ASN A 105 2.22 2.10 -11.29
N LEU A 106 3.46 2.04 -11.76
CA LEU A 106 4.23 0.79 -11.86
C LEU A 106 4.62 0.23 -10.49
N ASP A 107 4.63 1.03 -9.45
CA ASP A 107 5.05 0.63 -8.11
C ASP A 107 3.90 0.20 -7.18
N ASN A 108 2.64 0.25 -7.63
CA ASN A 108 1.50 -0.13 -6.80
C ASN A 108 1.60 -1.57 -6.27
N THR A 109 1.79 -2.56 -7.17
CA THR A 109 1.96 -3.96 -6.78
C THR A 109 3.22 -4.20 -5.98
N PRO A 110 4.41 -3.68 -6.36
CA PRO A 110 5.62 -3.75 -5.53
C PRO A 110 5.44 -3.26 -4.09
N PHE A 111 4.77 -2.14 -3.86
CA PHE A 111 4.52 -1.66 -2.50
C PHE A 111 3.53 -2.52 -1.73
N LEU A 112 2.52 -3.11 -2.39
CA LEU A 112 1.64 -4.06 -1.73
C LEU A 112 2.41 -5.33 -1.33
N ILE A 113 3.28 -5.85 -2.20
CA ILE A 113 4.16 -7.00 -1.88
C ILE A 113 5.10 -6.66 -0.74
N PHE A 114 5.66 -5.45 -0.70
CA PHE A 114 6.49 -5.00 0.42
C PHE A 114 5.71 -4.97 1.73
N THR A 115 4.43 -4.60 1.71
CA THR A 115 3.55 -4.70 2.89
C THR A 115 3.35 -6.15 3.33
N VAL A 116 3.09 -7.06 2.37
CA VAL A 116 2.91 -8.50 2.63
C VAL A 116 4.18 -9.12 3.20
N ASP A 117 5.36 -8.79 2.66
CA ASP A 117 6.66 -9.23 3.17
C ASP A 117 6.90 -8.71 4.60
N SER A 118 6.62 -7.43 4.85
CA SER A 118 6.74 -6.85 6.20
C SER A 118 5.81 -7.55 7.21
N LEU A 119 4.60 -7.92 6.80
CA LEU A 119 3.68 -8.69 7.62
C LEU A 119 4.18 -10.11 7.87
N SER A 120 4.74 -10.78 6.85
CA SER A 120 5.26 -12.16 6.97
C SER A 120 6.35 -12.29 8.03
N ARG A 121 7.20 -11.27 8.16
CA ARG A 121 8.26 -11.22 9.18
C ARG A 121 7.75 -11.02 10.61
N ARG A 122 6.48 -10.73 10.78
CA ARG A 122 5.84 -10.43 12.08
C ARG A 122 4.94 -11.57 12.57
N MET A 123 4.45 -12.39 11.66
CA MET A 123 3.52 -13.46 11.96
C MET A 123 4.22 -14.81 12.06
N ASP A 124 3.59 -15.73 12.77
CA ASP A 124 3.95 -17.14 12.68
C ASP A 124 3.75 -17.65 11.25
N PRO A 125 4.70 -18.40 10.66
CA PRO A 125 4.59 -18.91 9.28
C PRO A 125 3.33 -19.74 9.02
N GLU A 126 2.89 -20.56 10.00
CA GLU A 126 1.69 -21.38 9.84
C GLU A 126 0.41 -20.54 9.80
N ALA A 127 0.39 -19.41 10.52
CA ALA A 127 -0.71 -18.45 10.50
C ALA A 127 -0.67 -17.56 9.25
N PHE A 128 0.52 -17.25 8.72
CA PHE A 128 0.70 -16.40 7.55
C PHE A 128 0.37 -17.11 6.23
N LEU A 129 0.77 -18.39 6.08
CA LEU A 129 0.63 -19.14 4.82
C LEU A 129 -0.79 -19.13 4.23
N PRO A 130 -1.87 -19.37 5.00
CA PRO A 130 -3.23 -19.30 4.47
C PRO A 130 -3.60 -17.90 3.95
N LEU A 131 -3.11 -16.83 4.59
CA LEU A 131 -3.34 -15.45 4.15
C LEU A 131 -2.60 -15.18 2.84
N PHE A 132 -1.34 -15.60 2.73
CA PHE A 132 -0.58 -15.45 1.50
C PHE A 132 -1.24 -16.18 0.33
N THR A 133 -1.70 -17.42 0.54
CA THR A 133 -2.42 -18.20 -0.49
C THR A 133 -3.70 -17.50 -0.97
N GLU A 134 -4.35 -16.70 -0.11
CA GLU A 134 -5.51 -15.87 -0.50
C GLU A 134 -5.14 -14.80 -1.53
N TRP A 135 -3.92 -14.25 -1.48
CA TRP A 135 -3.51 -13.08 -2.28
C TRP A 135 -2.53 -13.39 -3.41
N GLU A 136 -1.86 -14.54 -3.35
CA GLU A 136 -0.73 -14.91 -4.22
C GLU A 136 -1.04 -14.71 -5.71
N ALA A 137 -2.16 -15.28 -6.19
CA ALA A 137 -2.54 -15.17 -7.60
C ALA A 137 -2.78 -13.72 -8.06
N ASP A 138 -3.38 -12.90 -7.20
CA ASP A 138 -3.66 -11.49 -7.50
C ASP A 138 -2.36 -10.66 -7.52
N LEU A 139 -1.43 -10.96 -6.61
CA LEU A 139 -0.11 -10.31 -6.55
C LEU A 139 0.75 -10.69 -7.76
N GLU A 140 0.77 -11.97 -8.13
CA GLU A 140 1.45 -12.45 -9.34
C GLU A 140 0.92 -11.77 -10.60
N GLN A 141 -0.43 -11.73 -10.76
CA GLN A 141 -1.04 -11.05 -11.88
C GLN A 141 -0.59 -9.59 -11.96
N GLY A 142 -0.58 -8.88 -10.82
CA GLY A 142 -0.13 -7.49 -10.78
C GLY A 142 1.35 -7.32 -11.14
N LEU A 143 2.22 -8.28 -10.79
CA LEU A 143 3.63 -8.26 -11.17
C LEU A 143 3.83 -8.51 -12.68
N PHE A 144 3.06 -9.41 -13.28
CA PHE A 144 3.14 -9.69 -14.72
C PHE A 144 2.71 -8.52 -15.60
N LEU A 145 2.03 -7.51 -15.03
CA LEU A 145 1.69 -6.27 -15.74
C LEU A 145 2.88 -5.30 -15.84
N LEU A 146 3.92 -5.49 -15.05
CA LEU A 146 5.09 -4.60 -15.09
C LEU A 146 5.84 -4.79 -16.40
N PRO A 147 6.17 -3.70 -17.10
CA PRO A 147 7.01 -3.75 -18.28
C PRO A 147 8.45 -4.06 -17.85
N ILE A 148 8.91 -5.28 -18.15
CA ILE A 148 10.25 -5.75 -17.83
C ILE A 148 11.01 -5.94 -19.14
N ASP A 149 12.22 -5.39 -19.23
CA ASP A 149 13.09 -5.53 -20.39
C ASP A 149 13.84 -6.88 -20.40
N GLU A 150 14.64 -7.11 -21.43
CA GLU A 150 15.45 -8.34 -21.60
C GLU A 150 16.51 -8.55 -20.51
N ASN A 151 16.85 -7.50 -19.74
CA ASN A 151 17.77 -7.54 -18.61
C ASN A 151 17.07 -7.74 -17.26
N GLY A 152 15.72 -7.86 -17.27
CA GLY A 152 14.90 -7.99 -16.05
C GLY A 152 14.64 -6.67 -15.32
N LEU A 153 14.86 -5.53 -15.98
CA LEU A 153 14.63 -4.20 -15.40
C LEU A 153 13.24 -3.68 -15.77
N VAL A 154 12.54 -3.14 -14.78
CA VAL A 154 11.28 -2.43 -15.03
C VAL A 154 11.58 -1.12 -15.75
N TYR A 155 10.89 -0.86 -16.85
CA TYR A 155 11.05 0.36 -17.63
C TYR A 155 9.72 1.09 -17.81
N ASN A 156 9.79 2.40 -18.02
CA ASN A 156 8.64 3.21 -18.41
C ASN A 156 8.60 3.34 -19.93
N ASP A 157 7.68 2.61 -20.56
CA ASP A 157 7.43 2.76 -21.99
C ASP A 157 6.58 4.02 -22.22
N GLY A 158 7.20 5.08 -22.76
CA GLY A 158 6.52 6.33 -23.06
C GLY A 158 5.41 6.22 -24.12
N GLN A 159 5.27 5.06 -24.76
CA GLN A 159 4.17 4.78 -25.70
C GLN A 159 2.97 4.10 -25.03
N LYS A 160 3.12 3.65 -23.78
CA LYS A 160 2.06 3.02 -23.00
C LYS A 160 1.51 3.99 -21.98
N PRO A 161 0.22 3.87 -21.62
CA PRO A 161 -0.45 4.78 -20.71
C PRO A 161 -0.12 4.53 -19.23
N HIS A 162 1.15 4.13 -18.91
CA HIS A 162 1.58 3.99 -17.54
C HIS A 162 1.87 5.37 -16.93
N SER A 163 1.58 5.51 -15.65
CA SER A 163 2.05 6.67 -14.91
C SER A 163 3.58 6.62 -14.77
N PRO A 164 4.29 7.70 -15.06
CA PRO A 164 5.72 7.79 -14.77
C PRO A 164 6.02 7.91 -13.26
N TYR A 165 5.01 8.08 -12.43
CA TYR A 165 5.16 8.10 -10.98
C TYR A 165 5.48 6.69 -10.48
N GLY A 166 6.51 6.56 -9.72
CA GLY A 166 7.02 5.27 -9.24
C GLY A 166 8.34 4.88 -9.91
N LEU A 167 8.50 5.18 -11.19
CA LEU A 167 9.80 5.22 -11.84
C LEU A 167 10.17 6.67 -12.15
N SER A 168 9.94 7.53 -11.19
CA SER A 168 10.05 8.97 -11.25
C SER A 168 11.02 9.46 -12.33
N ARG A 169 10.58 10.34 -13.19
CA ARG A 169 11.50 11.33 -13.73
C ARG A 169 12.12 12.04 -12.52
N ILE A 170 13.26 11.56 -12.09
CA ILE A 170 14.18 12.38 -11.30
C ILE A 170 14.58 13.49 -12.26
N HIS A 171 13.99 14.65 -12.07
CA HIS A 171 14.40 15.87 -12.73
C HIS A 171 15.48 16.52 -11.90
#